data_a41bae2d401e2f93288ad10726db611f
#
_entry.id   a41bae2d401e2f93288ad10726db611f
#
_cell.length_a   1.000
_cell.length_b   1.000
_cell.length_c   1.000
_cell.angle_alpha   90.00
_cell.angle_beta   90.00
_cell.angle_gamma   90.00
#
_symmetry.space_group_name_H-M   'P 1'
#
loop_
_entity.id
_entity.type
_entity.pdbx_description
1 polymer ?
#
loop_
_entity_poly.entity_id
_entity_poly.type
_entity_poly.pdbx_seq_one_letter_code
_entity_poly.pdbx_strand_id
1 'polypeptide(L)'
;MNNPIQVCVGSLDLTATHTVSQNVELLEDADKFNTVLAFLKNLKSTDKVIIFCSKRARADDLSSDLSLKGLSTQCIHGSRDQTDREQALADIASGDIQVLIATDVASRGLDIEDITHVINFDFPRNIEEYVHRVGRTGRAGRTGTAISYITRSDWGVAKDLIRILEEAGQAAPEELYRMSNRFEKMKERRGTDFKRGGGFNRRY
;
A
#
# COMPACT_ATOMS: atom_id res chain seq x y z
N MET A 1 -42.45 -16.49 1.74
CA MET A 1 -41.07 -16.23 2.15
C MET A 1 -40.23 -16.09 0.91
N ASN A 2 -39.77 -14.91 0.59
CA ASN A 2 -39.04 -14.62 -0.62
C ASN A 2 -37.58 -15.02 -0.41
N ASN A 3 -37.04 -15.85 -1.31
CA ASN A 3 -35.62 -16.18 -1.36
C ASN A 3 -34.82 -14.88 -1.52
N PRO A 4 -33.97 -14.51 -0.56
CA PRO A 4 -33.08 -13.38 -0.76
C PRO A 4 -32.09 -13.72 -1.87
N ILE A 5 -32.02 -12.86 -2.87
CA ILE A 5 -30.93 -12.92 -3.87
C ILE A 5 -29.65 -12.49 -3.15
N GLN A 6 -28.75 -13.41 -2.95
CA GLN A 6 -27.42 -13.10 -2.43
C GLN A 6 -26.61 -12.50 -3.57
N VAL A 7 -26.53 -11.17 -3.62
CA VAL A 7 -25.64 -10.47 -4.54
C VAL A 7 -24.26 -10.44 -3.91
N CYS A 8 -23.37 -11.32 -4.32
CA CYS A 8 -21.94 -11.14 -4.08
C CYS A 8 -21.45 -10.00 -4.97
N VAL A 9 -21.37 -8.80 -4.41
CA VAL A 9 -20.71 -7.68 -5.06
C VAL A 9 -19.22 -7.83 -4.77
N GLY A 10 -18.48 -8.33 -5.78
CA GLY A 10 -17.02 -8.41 -5.77
C GLY A 10 -16.52 -9.69 -5.11
N SER A 11 -16.17 -10.67 -5.92
CA SER A 11 -14.92 -11.39 -5.64
C SER A 11 -13.81 -10.34 -5.59
N LEU A 12 -12.85 -10.49 -4.68
CA LEU A 12 -11.54 -9.84 -4.80
C LEU A 12 -10.96 -10.35 -6.12
N ASP A 13 -11.36 -9.70 -7.23
CA ASP A 13 -10.94 -10.12 -8.55
C ASP A 13 -9.46 -9.79 -8.68
N LEU A 14 -8.63 -10.79 -8.43
CA LEU A 14 -7.21 -10.83 -8.71
C LEU A 14 -6.87 -10.43 -10.16
N THR A 15 -7.86 -10.39 -11.03
CA THR A 15 -7.75 -9.93 -12.43
C THR A 15 -7.16 -8.52 -12.54
N ALA A 16 -7.43 -7.63 -11.60
CA ALA A 16 -6.83 -6.30 -11.57
C ALA A 16 -5.33 -6.32 -11.25
N THR A 17 -4.82 -7.37 -10.62
CA THR A 17 -3.42 -7.48 -10.23
C THR A 17 -2.52 -8.07 -11.33
N HIS A 18 -3.06 -8.78 -12.31
CA HIS A 18 -2.27 -9.34 -13.43
C HIS A 18 -1.72 -8.29 -14.39
N THR A 19 -2.36 -7.12 -14.49
CA THR A 19 -1.90 -5.99 -15.31
C THR A 19 -0.89 -5.12 -14.60
N VAL A 20 -0.65 -5.36 -13.29
CA VAL A 20 0.23 -4.55 -12.45
C VAL A 20 1.46 -5.34 -12.05
N SER A 21 2.65 -4.84 -12.41
CA SER A 21 3.91 -5.35 -11.87
C SER A 21 4.05 -4.92 -10.41
N GLN A 22 4.20 -5.87 -9.50
CA GLN A 22 4.24 -5.62 -8.06
C GLN A 22 5.65 -5.88 -7.51
N ASN A 23 6.32 -4.84 -7.08
CA ASN A 23 7.66 -4.89 -6.51
C ASN A 23 7.58 -4.66 -4.99
N VAL A 24 8.23 -5.53 -4.23
CA VAL A 24 8.29 -5.44 -2.77
C VAL A 24 9.72 -5.24 -2.33
N GLU A 25 9.98 -4.19 -1.59
CA GLU A 25 11.29 -3.82 -1.07
C GLU A 25 11.27 -3.82 0.46
N LEU A 26 12.15 -4.61 1.07
CA LEU A 26 12.33 -4.62 2.52
C LEU A 26 13.37 -3.57 2.89
N LEU A 27 12.92 -2.54 3.63
CA LEU A 27 13.72 -1.38 4.01
C LEU A 27 13.59 -1.11 5.51
N GLU A 28 14.59 -0.43 6.06
CA GLU A 28 14.38 0.26 7.35
C GLU A 28 13.61 1.57 7.09
N ASP A 29 12.86 2.03 8.08
CA ASP A 29 11.98 3.20 7.90
C ASP A 29 12.77 4.48 7.52
N ALA A 30 13.99 4.61 8.01
CA ALA A 30 14.90 5.72 7.71
C ALA A 30 15.34 5.76 6.22
N ASP A 31 15.35 4.62 5.53
CA ASP A 31 15.83 4.54 4.15
C ASP A 31 14.74 4.84 3.12
N LYS A 32 13.47 4.76 3.52
CA LYS A 32 12.32 4.94 2.61
C LYS A 32 12.33 6.26 1.86
N PHE A 33 12.67 7.37 2.55
CA PHE A 33 12.70 8.69 1.92
C PHE A 33 13.73 8.76 0.78
N ASN A 34 14.94 8.30 1.03
CA ASN A 34 16.00 8.32 0.01
C ASN A 34 15.67 7.40 -1.17
N THR A 35 15.05 6.24 -0.90
CA THR A 35 14.61 5.29 -1.92
C THR A 35 13.52 5.88 -2.81
N VAL A 36 12.47 6.46 -2.21
CA VAL A 36 11.39 7.08 -3.00
C VAL A 36 11.89 8.30 -3.76
N LEU A 37 12.76 9.13 -3.16
CA LEU A 37 13.34 10.30 -3.83
C LEU A 37 14.17 9.89 -5.06
N ALA A 38 14.99 8.84 -4.93
CA ALA A 38 15.78 8.31 -6.06
C ALA A 38 14.87 7.80 -7.18
N PHE A 39 13.79 7.11 -6.85
CA PHE A 39 12.79 6.67 -7.82
C PHE A 39 12.13 7.85 -8.54
N LEU A 40 11.62 8.83 -7.79
CA LEU A 40 10.89 9.98 -8.34
C LEU A 40 11.74 10.86 -9.27
N LYS A 41 13.06 10.95 -9.03
CA LYS A 41 13.99 11.68 -9.92
C LYS A 41 14.18 11.03 -11.29
N ASN A 42 13.82 9.76 -11.44
CA ASN A 42 13.94 9.02 -12.69
C ASN A 42 12.60 8.86 -13.43
N LEU A 43 11.54 9.54 -13.00
CA LEU A 43 10.24 9.51 -13.66
C LEU A 43 10.32 10.13 -15.07
N LYS A 44 9.59 9.55 -15.98
CA LYS A 44 9.34 10.16 -17.29
C LYS A 44 8.30 11.27 -17.15
N SER A 45 8.29 12.23 -18.04
CA SER A 45 7.32 13.33 -18.03
C SER A 45 5.86 12.88 -18.13
N THR A 46 5.61 11.67 -18.63
CA THR A 46 4.28 11.07 -18.76
C THR A 46 3.87 10.22 -17.55
N ASP A 47 4.77 9.99 -16.59
CA ASP A 47 4.46 9.15 -15.45
C ASP A 47 3.66 9.93 -14.41
N LYS A 48 2.66 9.27 -13.83
CA LYS A 48 1.84 9.76 -12.72
C LYS A 48 1.90 8.78 -11.57
N VAL A 49 2.22 9.27 -10.39
CA VAL A 49 2.50 8.46 -9.20
C VAL A 49 1.53 8.81 -8.08
N ILE A 50 0.93 7.81 -7.45
CA ILE A 50 0.27 7.98 -6.15
C ILE A 50 1.13 7.33 -5.07
N ILE A 51 1.45 8.09 -4.02
CA ILE A 51 2.18 7.61 -2.84
C ILE A 51 1.23 7.51 -1.66
N PHE A 52 1.13 6.32 -1.07
CA PHE A 52 0.29 6.06 0.08
C PHE A 52 1.05 6.14 1.40
N CYS A 53 0.58 7.01 2.30
CA CYS A 53 1.04 7.11 3.68
C CYS A 53 -0.06 6.67 4.65
N SER A 54 0.32 6.05 5.77
CA SER A 54 -0.62 5.56 6.79
C SER A 54 -1.23 6.67 7.65
N LYS A 55 -0.52 7.80 7.81
CA LYS A 55 -0.90 8.92 8.68
C LYS A 55 -0.84 10.25 7.92
N ARG A 56 -1.74 11.18 8.31
CA ARG A 56 -1.81 12.53 7.75
C ARG A 56 -0.49 13.29 7.91
N ALA A 57 0.04 13.35 9.12
CA ALA A 57 1.30 14.02 9.41
C ALA A 57 2.45 13.48 8.52
N ARG A 58 2.53 12.14 8.36
CA ARG A 58 3.56 11.53 7.51
C ARG A 58 3.39 11.90 6.02
N ALA A 59 2.14 12.07 5.57
CA ALA A 59 1.87 12.53 4.20
C ALA A 59 2.28 14.00 4.00
N ASP A 60 1.99 14.86 4.99
CA ASP A 60 2.40 16.26 4.97
C ASP A 60 3.93 16.41 5.05
N ASP A 61 4.59 15.66 5.94
CA ASP A 61 6.05 15.65 6.09
C ASP A 61 6.71 15.21 4.78
N LEU A 62 6.26 14.10 4.19
CA LEU A 62 6.79 13.59 2.93
C LEU A 62 6.61 14.61 1.79
N SER A 63 5.44 15.25 1.70
CA SER A 63 5.17 16.29 0.69
C SER A 63 6.10 17.48 0.84
N SER A 64 6.31 17.93 2.07
CA SER A 64 7.20 19.05 2.39
C SER A 64 8.65 18.72 2.03
N ASP A 65 9.12 17.53 2.44
CA ASP A 65 10.49 17.10 2.18
C ASP A 65 10.77 16.91 0.68
N LEU A 66 9.82 16.38 -0.08
CA LEU A 66 9.95 16.24 -1.54
C LEU A 66 9.94 17.61 -2.23
N SER A 67 9.12 18.54 -1.76
CA SER A 67 9.08 19.91 -2.27
C SER A 67 10.41 20.64 -2.02
N LEU A 68 11.03 20.46 -0.87
CA LEU A 68 12.37 20.98 -0.57
C LEU A 68 13.48 20.39 -1.48
N LYS A 69 13.24 19.22 -2.06
CA LYS A 69 14.11 18.60 -3.08
C LYS A 69 13.77 19.00 -4.53
N GLY A 70 12.85 19.97 -4.70
CA GLY A 70 12.46 20.51 -6.01
C GLY A 70 11.45 19.67 -6.78
N LEU A 71 10.76 18.74 -6.12
CA LEU A 71 9.69 17.94 -6.72
C LEU A 71 8.34 18.61 -6.48
N SER A 72 7.56 18.81 -7.54
CA SER A 72 6.20 19.33 -7.45
C SER A 72 5.25 18.22 -7.01
N THR A 73 4.67 18.36 -5.82
CA THR A 73 3.78 17.35 -5.22
C THR A 73 2.51 17.99 -4.68
N GLN A 74 1.41 17.25 -4.69
CA GLN A 74 0.20 17.57 -3.94
C GLN A 74 -0.07 16.52 -2.87
N CYS A 75 -0.71 16.93 -1.77
CA CYS A 75 -1.02 16.03 -0.66
C CYS A 75 -2.51 16.09 -0.34
N ILE A 76 -3.16 14.92 -0.29
CA ILE A 76 -4.57 14.78 0.06
C ILE A 76 -4.78 13.86 1.25
N HIS A 77 -5.52 14.33 2.24
CA HIS A 77 -5.95 13.55 3.40
C HIS A 77 -7.24 14.13 4.01
N GLY A 78 -7.82 13.43 4.97
CA GLY A 78 -9.14 13.78 5.51
C GLY A 78 -9.22 15.11 6.29
N SER A 79 -8.11 15.85 6.49
CA SER A 79 -8.11 17.19 7.06
C SER A 79 -7.97 18.31 6.01
N ARG A 80 -7.79 17.96 4.73
CA ARG A 80 -7.79 18.93 3.65
C ARG A 80 -9.22 19.28 3.26
N ASP A 81 -9.44 20.53 2.91
CA ASP A 81 -10.72 21.01 2.41
C ASP A 81 -11.08 20.33 1.09
N GLN A 82 -12.37 20.29 0.78
CA GLN A 82 -12.83 19.66 -0.46
C GLN A 82 -12.25 20.35 -1.69
N THR A 83 -12.14 21.68 -1.66
CA THR A 83 -11.56 22.48 -2.76
C THR A 83 -10.10 22.12 -3.01
N ASP A 84 -9.28 21.98 -1.94
CA ASP A 84 -7.87 21.58 -2.06
C ASP A 84 -7.73 20.18 -2.67
N ARG A 85 -8.64 19.27 -2.29
CA ARG A 85 -8.65 17.90 -2.82
C ARG A 85 -9.03 17.86 -4.29
N GLU A 86 -10.02 18.63 -4.70
CA GLU A 86 -10.45 18.76 -6.10
C GLU A 86 -9.35 19.39 -6.94
N GLN A 87 -8.67 20.42 -6.44
CA GLN A 87 -7.54 21.03 -7.11
C GLN A 87 -6.38 20.04 -7.30
N ALA A 88 -5.99 19.32 -6.25
CA ALA A 88 -4.93 18.31 -6.33
C ALA A 88 -5.24 17.22 -7.36
N LEU A 89 -6.52 16.83 -7.48
CA LEU A 89 -6.96 15.87 -8.49
C LEU A 89 -6.93 16.45 -9.90
N ALA A 90 -7.31 17.71 -10.06
CA ALA A 90 -7.22 18.41 -11.34
C ALA A 90 -5.75 18.53 -11.78
N ASP A 91 -4.85 18.91 -10.87
CA ASP A 91 -3.43 19.10 -11.16
C ASP A 91 -2.74 17.80 -11.60
N ILE A 92 -3.06 16.66 -10.97
CA ILE A 92 -2.48 15.37 -11.39
C ILE A 92 -3.14 14.88 -12.69
N ALA A 93 -4.43 15.13 -12.88
CA ALA A 93 -5.12 14.77 -14.12
C ALA A 93 -4.59 15.53 -15.32
N SER A 94 -4.38 16.85 -15.19
CA SER A 94 -3.79 17.70 -16.24
C SER A 94 -2.32 17.40 -16.50
N GLY A 95 -1.60 16.84 -15.51
CA GLY A 95 -0.16 16.63 -15.56
C GLY A 95 0.67 17.82 -15.06
N ASP A 96 0.03 18.83 -14.44
CA ASP A 96 0.72 19.94 -13.78
C ASP A 96 1.59 19.46 -12.61
N ILE A 97 1.18 18.37 -11.99
CA ILE A 97 1.99 17.57 -11.04
C ILE A 97 2.08 16.12 -11.50
N GLN A 98 3.17 15.46 -11.12
CA GLN A 98 3.34 14.03 -11.36
C GLN A 98 3.14 13.17 -10.12
N VAL A 99 3.17 13.76 -8.93
CA VAL A 99 3.18 13.03 -7.66
C VAL A 99 2.06 13.51 -6.75
N LEU A 100 1.14 12.59 -6.45
CA LEU A 100 0.08 12.79 -5.47
C LEU A 100 0.37 11.94 -4.23
N ILE A 101 0.43 12.56 -3.06
CA ILE A 101 0.58 11.86 -1.79
C ILE A 101 -0.80 11.77 -1.14
N ALA A 102 -1.18 10.57 -0.69
CA ALA A 102 -2.52 10.33 -0.19
C ALA A 102 -2.55 9.42 1.04
N THR A 103 -3.59 9.59 1.86
CA THR A 103 -3.99 8.58 2.84
C THR A 103 -5.17 7.77 2.31
N ASP A 104 -5.38 6.55 2.82
CA ASP A 104 -6.44 5.64 2.35
C ASP A 104 -7.84 6.27 2.32
N VAL A 105 -8.19 7.03 3.38
CA VAL A 105 -9.50 7.67 3.48
C VAL A 105 -9.72 8.68 2.35
N ALA A 106 -8.67 9.41 1.98
CA ALA A 106 -8.78 10.44 0.95
C ALA A 106 -8.71 9.86 -0.47
N SER A 107 -8.10 8.69 -0.62
CA SER A 107 -7.94 8.03 -1.93
C SER A 107 -9.14 7.18 -2.35
N ARG A 108 -10.07 6.90 -1.43
CA ARG A 108 -11.31 6.17 -1.76
C ARG A 108 -12.19 7.03 -2.66
N GLY A 109 -12.61 6.44 -3.77
CA GLY A 109 -13.43 7.14 -4.76
C GLY A 109 -12.64 8.04 -5.73
N LEU A 110 -11.30 8.09 -5.61
CA LEU A 110 -10.49 8.76 -6.63
C LEU A 110 -10.52 7.97 -7.93
N ASP A 111 -10.98 8.63 -8.96
CA ASP A 111 -10.95 8.11 -10.33
C ASP A 111 -9.95 8.90 -11.14
N ILE A 112 -8.70 8.46 -11.10
CA ILE A 112 -7.62 8.98 -11.94
C ILE A 112 -7.22 7.83 -12.86
N GLU A 113 -7.55 7.96 -14.13
CA GLU A 113 -7.47 6.84 -15.07
C GLU A 113 -6.05 6.46 -15.50
N ASP A 114 -5.10 7.38 -15.44
CA ASP A 114 -3.78 7.25 -16.06
C ASP A 114 -2.62 7.19 -15.05
N ILE A 115 -2.89 6.71 -13.83
CA ILE A 115 -1.85 6.44 -12.85
C ILE A 115 -0.95 5.31 -13.36
N THR A 116 0.33 5.61 -13.51
CA THR A 116 1.35 4.65 -13.96
C THR A 116 1.99 3.90 -12.81
N HIS A 117 2.14 4.57 -11.66
CA HIS A 117 2.80 3.99 -10.49
C HIS A 117 2.01 4.20 -9.21
N VAL A 118 1.99 3.17 -8.38
CA VAL A 118 1.51 3.23 -7.00
C VAL A 118 2.67 2.90 -6.07
N ILE A 119 2.92 3.75 -5.07
CA ILE A 119 3.94 3.50 -4.05
C ILE A 119 3.26 3.39 -2.69
N ASN A 120 3.37 2.22 -2.07
CA ASN A 120 3.04 2.04 -0.66
C ASN A 120 4.25 2.46 0.18
N PHE A 121 4.39 3.75 0.46
CA PHE A 121 5.44 4.30 1.33
C PHE A 121 5.34 3.75 2.75
N ASP A 122 4.09 3.63 3.23
CA ASP A 122 3.74 2.81 4.37
C ASP A 122 2.88 1.64 3.89
N PHE A 123 3.22 0.43 4.31
CA PHE A 123 2.43 -0.74 3.98
C PHE A 123 1.02 -0.62 4.59
N PRO A 124 -0.04 -1.00 3.87
CA PRO A 124 -1.41 -0.93 4.36
C PRO A 124 -1.65 -1.87 5.55
N ARG A 125 -2.70 -1.57 6.33
CA ARG A 125 -3.00 -2.32 7.57
C ARG A 125 -3.42 -3.76 7.34
N ASN A 126 -3.98 -4.04 6.17
CA ASN A 126 -4.44 -5.36 5.77
C ASN A 126 -4.25 -5.56 4.27
N ILE A 127 -4.39 -6.80 3.85
CA ILE A 127 -4.15 -7.20 2.47
C ILE A 127 -5.23 -6.67 1.51
N GLU A 128 -6.45 -6.45 1.99
CA GLU A 128 -7.55 -5.89 1.19
C GLU A 128 -7.25 -4.45 0.79
N GLU A 129 -6.77 -3.63 1.73
CA GLU A 129 -6.30 -2.28 1.43
C GLU A 129 -5.12 -2.29 0.45
N TYR A 130 -4.21 -3.28 0.55
CA TYR A 130 -3.13 -3.47 -0.41
C TYR A 130 -3.66 -3.65 -1.84
N VAL A 131 -4.58 -4.58 -2.04
CA VAL A 131 -5.19 -4.83 -3.35
C VAL A 131 -5.91 -3.58 -3.87
N HIS A 132 -6.63 -2.86 -3.02
CA HIS A 132 -7.31 -1.62 -3.38
C HIS A 132 -6.34 -0.51 -3.81
N ARG A 133 -5.18 -0.39 -3.16
CA ARG A 133 -4.15 0.58 -3.55
C ARG A 133 -3.47 0.19 -4.85
N VAL A 134 -3.07 -1.08 -4.99
CA VAL A 134 -2.48 -1.61 -6.22
C VAL A 134 -3.43 -1.41 -7.40
N GLY A 135 -4.72 -1.63 -7.23
CA GLY A 135 -5.74 -1.38 -8.24
C GLY A 135 -5.99 0.10 -8.58
N ARG A 136 -5.20 1.06 -8.07
CA ARG A 136 -5.21 2.45 -8.57
C ARG A 136 -4.42 2.62 -9.86
N THR A 137 -3.57 1.68 -10.20
CA THR A 137 -2.88 1.61 -11.49
C THR A 137 -3.34 0.39 -12.29
N GLY A 138 -2.90 0.25 -13.51
CA GLY A 138 -3.25 -0.90 -14.37
C GLY A 138 -4.70 -0.93 -14.83
N ARG A 139 -5.40 0.21 -14.84
CA ARG A 139 -6.81 0.34 -15.21
C ARG A 139 -7.01 0.47 -16.72
N ALA A 140 -8.23 0.21 -17.17
CA ALA A 140 -8.65 0.38 -18.55
C ALA A 140 -7.74 -0.34 -19.56
N GLY A 141 -7.27 -1.55 -19.25
CA GLY A 141 -6.40 -2.34 -20.12
C GLY A 141 -4.95 -1.85 -20.20
N ARG A 142 -4.57 -0.89 -19.39
CA ARG A 142 -3.17 -0.40 -19.29
C ARG A 142 -2.39 -1.29 -18.33
N THR A 143 -1.06 -1.24 -18.43
CA THR A 143 -0.15 -1.81 -17.45
C THR A 143 0.21 -0.76 -16.40
N GLY A 144 0.55 -1.22 -15.20
CA GLY A 144 0.98 -0.37 -14.10
C GLY A 144 2.08 -1.00 -13.27
N THR A 145 2.67 -0.20 -12.39
CA THR A 145 3.69 -0.66 -11.44
C THR A 145 3.27 -0.29 -10.02
N ALA A 146 3.33 -1.25 -9.11
CA ALA A 146 3.17 -1.02 -7.68
C ALA A 146 4.48 -1.33 -6.96
N ILE A 147 4.96 -0.40 -6.14
CA ILE A 147 6.15 -0.55 -5.32
C ILE A 147 5.71 -0.48 -3.86
N SER A 148 6.10 -1.45 -3.06
CA SER A 148 5.69 -1.52 -1.66
C SER A 148 6.88 -1.64 -0.74
N TYR A 149 7.06 -0.66 0.13
CA TYR A 149 8.08 -0.65 1.16
C TYR A 149 7.58 -1.37 2.39
N ILE A 150 8.28 -2.43 2.76
CA ILE A 150 7.98 -3.25 3.93
C ILE A 150 9.09 -3.09 4.95
N THR A 151 8.70 -2.91 6.20
CA THR A 151 9.60 -2.89 7.35
C THR A 151 9.41 -4.14 8.20
N ARG A 152 10.27 -4.33 9.19
CA ARG A 152 10.12 -5.43 10.16
C ARG A 152 8.82 -5.36 10.95
N SER A 153 8.21 -4.19 11.10
CA SER A 153 6.91 -4.04 11.78
C SER A 153 5.75 -4.67 11.00
N ASP A 154 5.92 -4.84 9.68
CA ASP A 154 4.88 -5.33 8.79
C ASP A 154 4.88 -6.86 8.61
N TRP A 155 5.70 -7.59 9.39
CA TRP A 155 5.89 -9.06 9.27
C TRP A 155 4.60 -9.87 9.36
N GLY A 156 3.57 -9.33 10.06
CA GLY A 156 2.28 -10.00 10.21
C GLY A 156 1.51 -10.19 8.91
N VAL A 157 1.76 -9.35 7.91
CA VAL A 157 1.10 -9.40 6.59
C VAL A 157 1.92 -10.15 5.52
N ALA A 158 3.16 -10.53 5.84
CA ALA A 158 4.08 -11.13 4.87
C ALA A 158 3.52 -12.38 4.19
N LYS A 159 2.86 -13.24 4.96
CA LYS A 159 2.25 -14.49 4.43
C LYS A 159 1.14 -14.22 3.42
N ASP A 160 0.25 -13.29 3.73
CA ASP A 160 -0.86 -12.93 2.85
C ASP A 160 -0.36 -12.21 1.60
N LEU A 161 0.67 -11.39 1.73
CA LEU A 161 1.30 -10.72 0.60
C LEU A 161 1.97 -11.72 -0.36
N ILE A 162 2.71 -12.71 0.17
CA ILE A 162 3.29 -13.79 -0.64
C ILE A 162 2.19 -14.45 -1.48
N ARG A 163 1.09 -14.83 -0.84
CA ARG A 163 -0.04 -15.46 -1.52
C ARG A 163 -0.57 -14.59 -2.67
N ILE A 164 -0.78 -13.28 -2.45
CA ILE A 164 -1.26 -12.37 -3.50
C ILE A 164 -0.28 -12.25 -4.65
N LEU A 165 1.03 -12.19 -4.38
CA LEU A 165 2.05 -12.14 -5.43
C LEU A 165 2.07 -13.42 -6.26
N GLU A 166 2.03 -14.59 -5.61
CA GLU A 166 1.99 -15.89 -6.28
C GLU A 166 0.71 -16.08 -7.10
N GLU A 167 -0.46 -15.70 -6.58
CA GLU A 167 -1.74 -15.72 -7.29
C GLU A 167 -1.74 -14.78 -8.51
N ALA A 168 -0.98 -13.68 -8.45
CA ALA A 168 -0.76 -12.78 -9.59
C ALA A 168 0.33 -13.30 -10.56
N GLY A 169 0.92 -14.47 -10.32
CA GLY A 169 1.99 -15.03 -11.14
C GLY A 169 3.34 -14.32 -10.97
N GLN A 170 3.54 -13.61 -9.85
CA GLN A 170 4.75 -12.84 -9.58
C GLN A 170 5.55 -13.47 -8.44
N ALA A 171 6.87 -13.43 -8.55
CA ALA A 171 7.75 -13.99 -7.54
C ALA A 171 7.82 -13.07 -6.32
N ALA A 172 7.61 -13.64 -5.13
CA ALA A 172 7.87 -12.91 -3.90
C ALA A 172 9.38 -12.93 -3.57
N PRO A 173 9.93 -11.82 -3.00
CA PRO A 173 11.33 -11.80 -2.57
C PRO A 173 11.61 -12.86 -1.49
N GLU A 174 12.81 -13.45 -1.50
CA GLU A 174 13.21 -14.47 -0.51
C GLU A 174 13.17 -13.93 0.92
N GLU A 175 13.52 -12.66 1.10
CA GLU A 175 13.46 -11.97 2.39
C GLU A 175 12.04 -11.95 2.96
N LEU A 176 11.01 -11.85 2.11
CA LEU A 176 9.62 -11.87 2.53
C LEU A 176 9.22 -13.24 3.09
N TYR A 177 9.68 -14.34 2.47
CA TYR A 177 9.51 -15.70 3.00
C TYR A 177 10.22 -15.87 4.35
N ARG A 178 11.44 -15.35 4.47
CA ARG A 178 12.20 -15.37 5.75
C ARG A 178 11.45 -14.59 6.84
N MET A 179 10.87 -13.45 6.50
CA MET A 179 10.08 -12.62 7.41
C MET A 179 8.81 -13.33 7.86
N SER A 180 8.06 -13.94 6.93
CA SER A 180 6.88 -14.75 7.23
C SER A 180 7.20 -15.92 8.17
N ASN A 181 8.25 -16.69 7.85
CA ASN A 181 8.67 -17.84 8.68
C ASN A 181 9.09 -17.43 10.11
N ARG A 182 9.75 -16.28 10.27
CA ARG A 182 10.10 -15.75 11.60
C ARG A 182 8.87 -15.36 12.39
N PHE A 183 7.89 -14.75 11.74
CA PHE A 183 6.64 -14.37 12.39
C PHE A 183 5.84 -15.58 12.87
N GLU A 184 5.69 -16.62 12.04
CA GLU A 184 4.99 -17.85 12.43
C GLU A 184 5.67 -18.53 13.62
N LYS A 185 7.01 -18.69 13.60
CA LYS A 185 7.77 -19.23 14.73
C LYS A 185 7.58 -18.43 16.02
N MET A 186 7.52 -17.10 15.94
CA MET A 186 7.26 -16.26 17.09
C MET A 186 5.84 -16.45 17.64
N LYS A 187 4.85 -16.58 16.75
CA LYS A 187 3.46 -16.83 17.10
C LYS A 187 3.28 -18.18 17.80
N GLU A 188 3.94 -19.23 17.29
CA GLU A 188 3.95 -20.57 17.90
C GLU A 188 4.55 -20.53 19.32
N ARG A 189 5.69 -19.88 19.52
CA ARG A 189 6.33 -19.74 20.85
C ARG A 189 5.41 -19.04 21.83
N ARG A 190 4.77 -17.93 21.44
CA ARG A 190 3.80 -17.23 22.30
C ARG A 190 2.58 -18.08 22.63
N GLY A 191 2.09 -18.89 21.66
CA GLY A 191 0.96 -19.80 21.87
C GLY A 191 1.29 -20.95 22.82
N THR A 192 2.54 -21.43 22.85
CA THR A 192 3.00 -22.48 23.77
C THR A 192 3.21 -21.95 25.19
N ASP A 193 3.72 -20.73 25.34
CA ASP A 193 3.91 -20.09 26.66
C ASP A 193 2.57 -19.79 27.35
N PHE A 194 1.55 -19.40 26.60
CA PHE A 194 0.19 -19.17 27.16
C PHE A 194 -0.46 -20.47 27.65
N LYS A 195 -0.19 -21.62 26.99
CA LYS A 195 -0.67 -22.93 27.44
C LYS A 195 0.08 -23.46 28.68
N ARG A 196 1.33 -23.04 28.88
CA ARG A 196 2.14 -23.45 30.06
C ARG A 196 1.85 -22.61 31.30
N GLY A 197 1.38 -21.36 31.17
CA GLY A 197 1.07 -20.47 32.30
C GLY A 197 -0.33 -20.63 32.91
N GLY A 198 -1.23 -21.45 32.33
CA GLY A 198 -2.62 -21.63 32.76
C GLY A 198 -2.86 -22.66 33.86
N GLY A 199 -1.80 -23.23 34.46
CA GLY A 199 -1.89 -24.24 35.49
C GLY A 199 -1.69 -23.71 36.90
N PHE A 200 -2.34 -22.61 37.33
CA PHE A 200 -2.37 -22.23 38.73
C PHE A 200 -3.65 -22.74 39.38
N ASN A 201 -3.50 -23.88 40.09
CA ASN A 201 -4.43 -24.48 41.02
C ASN A 201 -5.17 -23.44 41.88
N ARG A 202 -6.49 -23.37 41.76
CA ARG A 202 -7.34 -22.98 42.90
C ARG A 202 -7.69 -24.26 43.68
N ARG A 203 -6.87 -24.57 44.68
CA ARG A 203 -7.33 -25.30 45.86
C ARG A 203 -7.76 -24.21 46.86
N TYR A 204 -9.04 -24.12 47.10
CA TYR A 204 -9.74 -24.11 48.41
C TYR A 204 -11.24 -24.14 48.10
#